data_1f92c5d7818bbb0231dd6fcbbf4a411f
#
_entry.id   1f92c5d7818bbb0231dd6fcbbf4a411f
#
_cell.length_a   1.000
_cell.length_b   1.000
_cell.length_c   1.000
_cell.angle_alpha   90.00
_cell.angle_beta   90.00
_cell.angle_gamma   90.00
#
_symmetry.space_group_name_H-M   'P 1'
#
loop_
_entity.id
_entity.type
_entity.pdbx_description
1 polymer ?
#
loop_
_entity_poly.entity_id
_entity_poly.type
_entity_poly.pdbx_seq_one_letter_code
_entity_poly.pdbx_strand_id
1 'polypeptide(L)'
;MKKIITLALVSAMALSVSATVFATDITPETSGSGKMNIIYNVDPTYTVTIPDMVTLGTSADVSVSNVVIAKGSKVVVKLTGTSGTNNAFTVKNTEGAELAYTVKNGTKNVNVGDTVLTVNPESATTGSATLNFNAPDANSIKYSGTYSGTVTFTVLLENA
;
A
#
# COMPACT_ATOMS: atom_id res chain seq x y z
N MET A 1 -12.51 18.74 -9.81
CA MET A 1 -11.57 18.80 -8.65
C MET A 1 -11.22 17.36 -8.29
N LYS A 2 -9.96 16.94 -8.49
CA LYS A 2 -9.50 15.60 -8.15
C LYS A 2 -9.35 15.51 -6.64
N LYS A 3 -10.23 14.77 -5.97
CA LYS A 3 -10.07 14.45 -4.55
C LYS A 3 -9.13 13.25 -4.46
N ILE A 4 -7.93 13.47 -3.95
CA ILE A 4 -6.97 12.41 -3.61
C ILE A 4 -7.30 12.00 -2.18
N ILE A 5 -7.78 10.78 -1.98
CA ILE A 5 -7.93 10.22 -0.64
C ILE A 5 -6.58 9.64 -0.26
N THR A 6 -5.83 10.37 0.55
CA THR A 6 -4.60 9.87 1.17
C THR A 6 -5.04 9.07 2.40
N LEU A 7 -5.03 7.76 2.31
CA LEU A 7 -5.23 6.89 3.46
C LEU A 7 -3.89 6.81 4.21
N ALA A 8 -3.65 7.76 5.11
CA ALA A 8 -2.54 7.70 6.06
C ALA A 8 -2.95 6.77 7.20
N LEU A 9 -2.57 5.50 7.12
CA LEU A 9 -2.71 4.59 8.25
C LEU A 9 -1.52 4.81 9.19
N VAL A 10 -1.66 5.80 10.07
CA VAL A 10 -0.72 6.01 11.18
C VAL A 10 -1.13 5.08 12.32
N SER A 11 -0.55 3.90 12.39
CA SER A 11 -0.60 3.09 13.60
C SER A 11 0.54 3.54 14.53
N ALA A 12 0.32 4.62 15.27
CA ALA A 12 1.18 5.02 16.36
C ALA A 12 0.92 4.08 17.55
N MET A 13 1.69 3.00 17.66
CA MET A 13 1.90 2.34 18.95
C MET A 13 3.07 3.03 19.64
N ALA A 14 2.77 4.07 20.41
CA ALA A 14 3.70 4.66 21.35
C ALA A 14 3.88 3.68 22.51
N LEU A 15 4.90 2.82 22.43
CA LEU A 15 5.46 2.15 23.58
C LEU A 15 6.36 3.18 24.28
N SER A 16 5.79 3.90 25.24
CA SER A 16 6.58 4.70 26.18
C SER A 16 7.36 3.76 27.09
N VAL A 17 8.58 3.43 26.68
CA VAL A 17 9.54 2.81 27.58
C VAL A 17 10.08 3.92 28.47
N SER A 18 9.57 3.98 29.70
CA SER A 18 10.19 4.79 30.75
C SER A 18 11.55 4.17 31.06
N ALA A 19 12.61 4.73 30.48
CA ALA A 19 13.99 4.38 30.85
C ALA A 19 14.27 4.90 32.27
N THR A 20 14.35 3.98 33.22
CA THR A 20 14.95 4.32 34.53
C THR A 20 16.44 4.56 34.31
N VAL A 21 16.87 5.80 34.48
CA VAL A 21 18.27 6.15 34.38
C VAL A 21 18.95 5.70 35.70
N PHE A 22 19.75 4.66 35.62
CA PHE A 22 20.65 4.30 36.72
C PHE A 22 21.98 5.00 36.48
N ALA A 23 22.32 5.95 37.34
CA ALA A 23 23.67 6.53 37.40
C ALA A 23 24.60 5.59 38.14
N THR A 24 25.79 5.34 37.58
CA THR A 24 26.86 4.63 38.30
C THR A 24 27.86 5.67 38.76
N ASP A 25 27.96 5.87 40.08
CA ASP A 25 28.96 6.76 40.66
C ASP A 25 30.33 6.07 40.69
N ILE A 26 31.31 6.70 40.05
CA ILE A 26 32.71 6.27 40.10
C ILE A 26 33.42 7.16 41.09
N THR A 27 33.85 6.59 42.23
CA THR A 27 34.58 7.27 43.27
C THR A 27 36.07 6.89 43.22
N PRO A 28 36.97 7.64 43.88
CA PRO A 28 38.41 7.28 43.96
C PRO A 28 38.64 5.89 44.57
N GLU A 29 37.70 5.40 45.37
CA GLU A 29 37.77 4.09 46.04
C GLU A 29 37.26 2.96 45.15
N THR A 30 36.45 3.31 44.09
CA THR A 30 35.88 2.37 43.14
C THR A 30 36.36 2.64 41.72
N SER A 31 37.62 3.02 41.54
CA SER A 31 38.19 3.33 40.23
C SER A 31 37.83 2.27 39.20
N GLY A 32 37.17 2.69 38.12
CA GLY A 32 36.64 1.79 37.07
C GLY A 32 36.14 2.56 35.86
N SER A 33 35.56 1.85 34.88
CA SER A 33 34.92 2.44 33.72
C SER A 33 33.42 2.48 33.92
N GLY A 34 32.79 3.64 33.72
CA GLY A 34 31.34 3.81 33.63
C GLY A 34 30.85 3.53 32.21
N LYS A 35 29.65 2.95 32.09
CA LYS A 35 28.98 2.76 30.81
C LYS A 35 27.70 3.60 30.80
N MET A 36 27.48 4.31 29.71
CA MET A 36 26.23 5.03 29.44
C MET A 36 25.50 4.35 28.25
N ASN A 37 24.26 4.01 28.45
CA ASN A 37 23.42 3.51 27.37
C ASN A 37 22.85 4.69 26.58
N ILE A 38 23.00 4.65 25.27
CA ILE A 38 22.42 5.63 24.35
C ILE A 38 21.30 4.93 23.59
N ILE A 39 20.08 5.46 23.68
CA ILE A 39 18.88 4.90 23.05
C ILE A 39 18.29 5.95 22.12
N TYR A 40 17.95 5.53 20.90
CA TYR A 40 17.19 6.31 19.93
C TYR A 40 16.11 5.41 19.31
N ASN A 41 14.86 5.80 19.41
CA ASN A 41 13.71 5.07 18.85
C ASN A 41 13.26 5.72 17.54
N VAL A 42 13.00 4.89 16.54
CA VAL A 42 12.42 5.30 15.26
C VAL A 42 11.12 4.55 15.06
N ASP A 43 10.02 5.29 14.98
CA ASP A 43 8.70 4.71 14.71
C ASP A 43 8.57 4.32 13.24
N PRO A 44 7.93 3.17 12.91
CA PRO A 44 7.70 2.76 11.55
C PRO A 44 6.69 3.69 10.86
N THR A 45 7.03 4.14 9.64
CA THR A 45 6.17 4.97 8.81
C THR A 45 6.20 4.52 7.36
N TYR A 46 5.10 4.72 6.64
CA TYR A 46 5.02 4.68 5.18
C TYR A 46 3.76 5.39 4.70
N THR A 47 3.75 5.82 3.46
CA THR A 47 2.59 6.42 2.80
C THR A 47 2.26 5.61 1.55
N VAL A 48 0.99 5.21 1.40
CA VAL A 48 0.48 4.56 0.19
C VAL A 48 -0.55 5.48 -0.45
N THR A 49 -0.40 5.75 -1.74
CA THR A 49 -1.34 6.52 -2.53
C THR A 49 -2.00 5.63 -3.56
N ILE A 50 -3.33 5.55 -3.50
CA ILE A 50 -4.17 4.83 -4.45
C ILE A 50 -5.19 5.85 -4.99
N PRO A 51 -5.31 6.05 -6.30
CA PRO A 51 -6.32 6.94 -6.87
C PRO A 51 -7.74 6.47 -6.52
N ASP A 52 -8.62 7.42 -6.23
CA ASP A 52 -10.03 7.16 -5.88
C ASP A 52 -10.90 6.85 -7.09
N MET A 53 -10.41 7.14 -8.30
CA MET A 53 -11.14 6.91 -9.55
C MET A 53 -10.18 6.66 -10.72
N VAL A 54 -10.60 5.78 -11.61
CA VAL A 54 -9.97 5.55 -12.92
C VAL A 54 -11.07 5.35 -13.97
N THR A 55 -10.83 5.82 -15.19
CA THR A 55 -11.71 5.55 -16.34
C THR A 55 -11.18 4.33 -17.10
N LEU A 56 -12.05 3.41 -17.49
CA LEU A 56 -11.65 2.26 -18.32
C LEU A 56 -11.06 2.76 -19.66
N GLY A 57 -10.00 2.12 -20.11
CA GLY A 57 -9.20 2.57 -21.25
C GLY A 57 -8.03 3.51 -20.84
N THR A 58 -7.86 3.79 -19.55
CA THR A 58 -6.75 4.60 -19.02
C THR A 58 -5.96 3.86 -17.95
N SER A 59 -4.93 4.49 -17.40
CA SER A 59 -4.10 3.95 -16.32
C SER A 59 -4.25 4.73 -15.02
N ALA A 60 -3.88 4.07 -13.93
CA ALA A 60 -3.78 4.66 -12.59
C ALA A 60 -2.48 4.21 -11.91
N ASP A 61 -1.81 5.14 -11.23
CA ASP A 61 -0.58 4.84 -10.50
C ASP A 61 -0.89 4.55 -9.03
N VAL A 62 -0.44 3.39 -8.57
CA VAL A 62 -0.38 3.04 -7.16
C VAL A 62 1.04 3.29 -6.68
N SER A 63 1.24 4.06 -5.62
CA SER A 63 2.57 4.40 -5.13
C SER A 63 2.73 4.20 -3.63
N VAL A 64 3.97 3.92 -3.24
CA VAL A 64 4.41 3.84 -1.85
C VAL A 64 5.60 4.77 -1.68
N SER A 65 5.64 5.54 -0.59
CA SER A 65 6.71 6.48 -0.28
C SER A 65 6.98 6.56 1.22
N ASN A 66 8.10 7.19 1.58
CA ASN A 66 8.50 7.43 2.97
C ASN A 66 8.56 6.15 3.82
N VAL A 67 9.07 5.06 3.25
CA VAL A 67 9.11 3.77 3.93
C VAL A 67 10.24 3.74 4.95
N VAL A 68 9.87 3.71 6.23
CA VAL A 68 10.73 3.45 7.38
C VAL A 68 10.07 2.34 8.19
N ILE A 69 10.57 1.13 8.11
CA ILE A 69 10.00 -0.07 8.75
C ILE A 69 11.13 -0.95 9.31
N ALA A 70 10.78 -1.99 10.04
CA ALA A 70 11.76 -2.92 10.60
C ALA A 70 12.62 -3.55 9.49
N LYS A 71 13.90 -3.76 9.79
CA LYS A 71 14.82 -4.48 8.91
C LYS A 71 14.27 -5.88 8.61
N GLY A 72 14.39 -6.31 7.35
CA GLY A 72 13.83 -7.60 6.89
C GLY A 72 12.31 -7.57 6.66
N SER A 73 11.69 -6.38 6.61
CA SER A 73 10.28 -6.20 6.25
C SER A 73 10.14 -5.46 4.93
N LYS A 74 9.00 -5.62 4.28
CA LYS A 74 8.62 -4.92 3.04
C LYS A 74 7.16 -4.48 3.08
N VAL A 75 6.85 -3.41 2.38
CA VAL A 75 5.47 -2.97 2.11
C VAL A 75 4.97 -3.66 0.85
N VAL A 76 3.82 -4.29 0.92
CA VAL A 76 3.19 -5.00 -0.21
C VAL A 76 1.80 -4.45 -0.43
N VAL A 77 1.48 -4.11 -1.68
CA VAL A 77 0.12 -3.72 -2.10
C VAL A 77 -0.45 -4.83 -2.96
N LYS A 78 -1.58 -5.40 -2.53
CA LYS A 78 -2.30 -6.46 -3.25
C LYS A 78 -3.65 -5.95 -3.74
N LEU A 79 -4.06 -6.36 -4.93
CA LEU A 79 -5.43 -6.20 -5.39
C LEU A 79 -6.25 -7.37 -4.81
N THR A 80 -7.17 -7.09 -3.88
CA THR A 80 -7.82 -8.13 -3.06
C THR A 80 -9.30 -8.30 -3.34
N GLY A 81 -9.92 -7.42 -4.14
CA GLY A 81 -11.33 -7.56 -4.46
C GLY A 81 -11.79 -6.71 -5.63
N THR A 82 -12.97 -7.06 -6.13
CA THR A 82 -13.71 -6.30 -7.15
C THR A 82 -15.19 -6.29 -6.77
N SER A 83 -15.97 -5.38 -7.37
CA SER A 83 -17.45 -5.39 -7.26
C SER A 83 -18.12 -6.46 -8.11
N GLY A 84 -17.39 -7.11 -9.01
CA GLY A 84 -17.91 -8.16 -9.86
C GLY A 84 -18.16 -9.48 -9.12
N THR A 85 -19.09 -10.28 -9.60
CA THR A 85 -19.39 -11.60 -9.06
C THR A 85 -18.18 -12.53 -9.25
N ASN A 86 -17.85 -13.34 -8.24
CA ASN A 86 -16.74 -14.28 -8.27
C ASN A 86 -15.37 -13.63 -8.58
N ASN A 87 -15.15 -12.42 -8.07
CA ASN A 87 -13.92 -11.65 -8.31
C ASN A 87 -13.66 -11.30 -9.79
N ALA A 88 -14.69 -11.31 -10.64
CA ALA A 88 -14.57 -10.88 -12.01
C ALA A 88 -14.39 -9.36 -12.11
N PHE A 89 -13.56 -8.92 -13.03
CA PHE A 89 -13.43 -7.50 -13.37
C PHE A 89 -14.59 -7.10 -14.28
N THR A 90 -15.70 -6.64 -13.68
CA THR A 90 -16.89 -6.15 -14.37
C THR A 90 -17.33 -4.80 -13.83
N VAL A 91 -17.91 -3.99 -14.70
CA VAL A 91 -18.67 -2.79 -14.35
C VAL A 91 -20.13 -2.97 -14.73
N LYS A 92 -21.05 -2.38 -13.97
CA LYS A 92 -22.49 -2.48 -14.16
C LYS A 92 -23.11 -1.10 -14.38
N ASN A 93 -24.15 -1.03 -15.23
CA ASN A 93 -25.01 0.15 -15.31
C ASN A 93 -26.19 0.03 -14.34
N THR A 94 -27.02 1.07 -14.25
CA THR A 94 -28.20 1.12 -13.37
C THR A 94 -29.26 0.09 -13.73
N GLU A 95 -29.27 -0.43 -14.97
CA GLU A 95 -30.19 -1.43 -15.46
C GLU A 95 -29.67 -2.87 -15.26
N GLY A 96 -28.47 -3.02 -14.66
CA GLY A 96 -27.86 -4.32 -14.38
C GLY A 96 -27.07 -4.92 -15.54
N ALA A 97 -26.92 -4.20 -16.67
CA ALA A 97 -26.06 -4.67 -17.76
C ALA A 97 -24.58 -4.62 -17.31
N GLU A 98 -23.82 -5.66 -17.61
CA GLU A 98 -22.44 -5.82 -17.22
C GLU A 98 -21.49 -5.76 -18.42
N LEU A 99 -20.31 -5.16 -18.20
CA LEU A 99 -19.20 -5.16 -19.14
C LEU A 99 -17.93 -5.65 -18.44
N ALA A 100 -17.28 -6.64 -19.04
CA ALA A 100 -16.00 -7.16 -18.55
C ALA A 100 -14.85 -6.28 -19.00
N TYR A 101 -13.85 -6.14 -18.13
CA TYR A 101 -12.59 -5.46 -18.43
C TYR A 101 -11.40 -6.25 -17.89
N THR A 102 -10.19 -5.83 -18.19
CA THR A 102 -8.96 -6.44 -17.67
C THR A 102 -8.07 -5.40 -17.07
N VAL A 103 -7.27 -5.81 -16.06
CA VAL A 103 -6.26 -4.97 -15.44
C VAL A 103 -4.89 -5.55 -15.75
N LYS A 104 -3.92 -4.69 -16.11
CA LYS A 104 -2.54 -5.08 -16.36
C LYS A 104 -1.58 -4.22 -15.56
N ASN A 105 -0.50 -4.83 -15.08
CA ASN A 105 0.68 -4.17 -14.56
C ASN A 105 1.81 -4.40 -15.58
N GLY A 106 2.14 -3.36 -16.35
CA GLY A 106 2.95 -3.52 -17.55
C GLY A 106 2.27 -4.44 -18.58
N THR A 107 2.93 -5.55 -18.93
CA THR A 107 2.39 -6.57 -19.86
C THR A 107 1.63 -7.70 -19.15
N LYS A 108 1.77 -7.83 -17.82
CA LYS A 108 1.21 -8.92 -17.04
C LYS A 108 -0.24 -8.64 -16.66
N ASN A 109 -1.14 -9.59 -16.87
CA ASN A 109 -2.50 -9.51 -16.33
C ASN A 109 -2.44 -9.57 -14.79
N VAL A 110 -3.28 -8.78 -14.15
CA VAL A 110 -3.48 -8.73 -12.70
C VAL A 110 -4.81 -9.40 -12.38
N ASN A 111 -4.80 -10.31 -11.43
CA ASN A 111 -5.99 -10.97 -10.90
C ASN A 111 -6.22 -10.57 -9.43
N VAL A 112 -7.40 -10.85 -8.91
CA VAL A 112 -7.67 -10.71 -7.48
C VAL A 112 -6.77 -11.67 -6.69
N GLY A 113 -6.09 -11.13 -5.69
CA GLY A 113 -5.06 -11.83 -4.91
C GLY A 113 -3.62 -11.50 -5.33
N ASP A 114 -3.41 -10.93 -6.53
CA ASP A 114 -2.07 -10.60 -7.01
C ASP A 114 -1.47 -9.40 -6.29
N THR A 115 -0.15 -9.46 -6.06
CA THR A 115 0.65 -8.31 -5.64
C THR A 115 0.90 -7.39 -6.83
N VAL A 116 0.54 -6.12 -6.68
CA VAL A 116 0.72 -5.09 -7.70
C VAL A 116 1.96 -4.24 -7.46
N LEU A 117 2.36 -4.07 -6.22
CA LEU A 117 3.55 -3.30 -5.85
C LEU A 117 4.19 -3.89 -4.58
N THR A 118 5.52 -3.94 -4.57
CA THR A 118 6.32 -4.29 -3.39
C THR A 118 7.44 -3.26 -3.25
N VAL A 119 7.60 -2.73 -2.03
CA VAL A 119 8.70 -1.82 -1.69
C VAL A 119 9.46 -2.38 -0.51
N ASN A 120 10.73 -2.69 -0.73
CA ASN A 120 11.67 -3.14 0.29
C ASN A 120 12.63 -1.99 0.58
N PRO A 121 12.67 -1.43 1.81
CA PRO A 121 13.51 -0.30 2.15
C PRO A 121 15.02 -0.60 2.06
N GLU A 122 15.41 -1.88 2.05
CA GLU A 122 16.81 -2.26 1.80
C GLU A 122 17.26 -1.97 0.35
N SER A 123 16.31 -1.84 -0.58
CA SER A 123 16.56 -1.52 -1.99
C SER A 123 16.09 -0.11 -2.35
N ALA A 124 14.91 0.29 -1.89
CA ALA A 124 14.32 1.60 -2.16
C ALA A 124 13.23 1.94 -1.12
N THR A 125 13.16 3.21 -0.71
CA THR A 125 12.14 3.71 0.22
C THR A 125 10.88 4.24 -0.48
N THR A 126 10.84 4.13 -1.82
CA THR A 126 9.72 4.53 -2.67
C THR A 126 9.53 3.52 -3.78
N GLY A 127 8.31 3.43 -4.31
CA GLY A 127 7.99 2.63 -5.47
C GLY A 127 6.65 3.02 -6.07
N SER A 128 6.43 2.69 -7.34
CA SER A 128 5.15 2.87 -8.01
C SER A 128 4.88 1.74 -8.98
N ALA A 129 3.60 1.48 -9.23
CA ALA A 129 3.10 0.57 -10.24
C ALA A 129 2.00 1.25 -11.04
N THR A 130 2.13 1.28 -12.36
CA THR A 130 1.11 1.78 -13.28
C THR A 130 0.19 0.64 -13.69
N LEU A 131 -1.05 0.69 -13.23
CA LEU A 131 -2.08 -0.28 -13.57
C LEU A 131 -2.90 0.23 -14.75
N ASN A 132 -2.94 -0.54 -15.83
CA ASN A 132 -3.74 -0.24 -17.02
C ASN A 132 -5.10 -0.94 -16.90
N PHE A 133 -6.18 -0.16 -16.88
CA PHE A 133 -7.57 -0.64 -16.87
C PHE A 133 -8.08 -0.61 -18.29
N ASN A 134 -7.99 -1.74 -18.98
CA ASN A 134 -8.34 -1.81 -20.38
C ASN A 134 -9.85 -1.61 -20.58
N ALA A 135 -10.22 -0.96 -21.69
CA ALA A 135 -11.61 -0.82 -22.07
C ALA A 135 -12.25 -2.20 -22.36
N PRO A 136 -13.58 -2.34 -22.14
CA PRO A 136 -14.33 -3.50 -22.58
C PRO A 136 -14.23 -3.70 -24.10
N ASP A 137 -14.43 -4.95 -24.56
CA ASP A 137 -14.58 -5.22 -25.99
C ASP A 137 -15.81 -4.45 -26.54
N ALA A 138 -15.58 -3.65 -27.57
CA ALA A 138 -16.61 -2.83 -28.20
C ALA A 138 -17.81 -3.68 -28.68
N ASN A 139 -17.58 -4.92 -29.12
CA ASN A 139 -18.62 -5.84 -29.56
C ASN A 139 -19.50 -6.37 -28.41
N SER A 140 -19.04 -6.25 -27.16
CA SER A 140 -19.80 -6.64 -25.97
C SER A 140 -20.78 -5.56 -25.51
N ILE A 141 -20.64 -4.32 -25.98
CA ILE A 141 -21.42 -3.16 -25.54
C ILE A 141 -22.76 -3.16 -26.29
N LYS A 142 -23.83 -3.53 -25.59
CA LYS A 142 -25.19 -3.59 -26.15
C LYS A 142 -26.08 -2.44 -25.68
N TYR A 143 -25.78 -1.84 -24.56
CA TYR A 143 -26.61 -0.83 -23.92
C TYR A 143 -25.79 0.42 -23.61
N SER A 144 -26.41 1.58 -23.81
CA SER A 144 -25.83 2.86 -23.39
C SER A 144 -25.96 3.05 -21.88
N GLY A 145 -25.22 4.00 -21.32
CA GLY A 145 -25.31 4.40 -19.91
C GLY A 145 -23.97 4.51 -19.24
N THR A 146 -23.99 4.91 -17.98
CA THR A 146 -22.80 4.95 -17.12
C THR A 146 -22.61 3.62 -16.44
N TYR A 147 -21.46 3.02 -16.65
CA TYR A 147 -21.06 1.77 -16.01
C TYR A 147 -20.09 2.07 -14.89
N SER A 148 -20.28 1.48 -13.73
CA SER A 148 -19.44 1.66 -12.56
C SER A 148 -19.10 0.33 -11.89
N GLY A 149 -18.00 0.31 -11.17
CA GLY A 149 -17.52 -0.82 -10.39
C GLY A 149 -16.40 -0.37 -9.46
N THR A 150 -15.94 -1.25 -8.59
CA THR A 150 -14.85 -0.98 -7.67
C THR A 150 -13.78 -2.05 -7.72
N VAL A 151 -12.55 -1.66 -7.43
CA VAL A 151 -11.45 -2.55 -7.09
C VAL A 151 -10.95 -2.21 -5.69
N THR A 152 -10.58 -3.23 -4.93
CA THR A 152 -10.11 -3.09 -3.55
C THR A 152 -8.65 -3.48 -3.49
N PHE A 153 -7.87 -2.64 -2.83
CA PHE A 153 -6.46 -2.91 -2.54
C PHE A 153 -6.27 -3.08 -1.04
N THR A 154 -5.36 -3.98 -0.67
CA THR A 154 -4.91 -4.18 0.71
C THR A 154 -3.43 -3.92 0.79
N VAL A 155 -3.02 -3.16 1.80
CA VAL A 155 -1.62 -2.87 2.10
C VAL A 155 -1.19 -3.70 3.29
N LEU A 156 -0.08 -4.41 3.14
CA LEU A 156 0.46 -5.33 4.13
C LEU A 156 1.93 -5.04 4.39
N LEU A 157 2.37 -5.30 5.62
CA LEU A 157 3.78 -5.47 5.96
C LEU A 157 4.06 -6.98 5.97
N GLU A 158 5.00 -7.41 5.15
CA GLU A 158 5.44 -8.81 5.05
C GLU A 158 6.94 -8.91 5.34
N ASN A 159 7.41 -10.09 5.70
CA ASN A 159 8.85 -10.37 5.77
C ASN A 159 9.44 -10.32 4.35
N ALA A 160 10.64 -9.73 4.23
CA ALA A 160 11.35 -9.54 2.97
C ALA A 160 11.95 -10.85 2.45
#